data_385267ac37bbed577c3641dcd60201f9
#
_entry.id   385267ac37bbed577c3641dcd60201f9
#
_cell.length_a   1.000
_cell.length_b   1.000
_cell.length_c   1.000
_cell.angle_alpha   90.00
_cell.angle_beta   90.00
_cell.angle_gamma   90.00
#
_symmetry.space_group_name_H-M   'P 1'
#
loop_
_entity.id
_entity.type
_entity.pdbx_description
1 polymer ?
#
loop_
_entity_poly.entity_id
_entity_poly.type
_entity_poly.pdbx_seq_one_letter_code
_entity_poly.pdbx_strand_id
1 'polypeptide(L)'
;PLDKSIDVGAIVDPIQLLQIKKLVAANDAGETYHANITVPDGCYYPPTLITGLQPSDTLMQEEIFGPVLVSTTFRTPSEAIEVANNTRYGLAATLWTENINLALEIAPKLVAGVVWVNATNLFDAAAGFGGLRESGFGREGGWEGLQAYTKTTNPSVPAKAVAAFKGTSAGSDPVDRTAKLYIGGKQARPDGGYSQAIYAPKGQFLGHVPIANRKDVRNAVQAQTLCAWGKSSGHLRAQILYYVAENLSARRESF
;
A
#
# COMPACT_ATOMS: atom_id res chain seq x y z
N PRO A 1 0.65 -31.33 18.58
CA PRO A 1 0.73 -29.86 18.46
C PRO A 1 1.47 -29.18 19.63
N LEU A 2 1.73 -29.91 20.73
CA LEU A 2 2.50 -29.37 21.87
C LEU A 2 3.96 -29.85 21.90
N ASP A 3 4.36 -30.71 21.00
CA ASP A 3 5.72 -31.21 20.88
C ASP A 3 6.60 -30.14 20.18
N LYS A 4 7.64 -29.71 20.87
CA LYS A 4 8.57 -28.68 20.39
C LYS A 4 9.47 -29.17 19.25
N SER A 5 9.51 -30.48 18.97
CA SER A 5 10.26 -31.07 17.84
C SER A 5 9.51 -31.00 16.52
N ILE A 6 8.24 -30.57 16.51
CA ILE A 6 7.43 -30.46 15.30
C ILE A 6 7.66 -29.11 14.65
N ASP A 7 8.18 -29.09 13.41
CA ASP A 7 8.43 -27.88 12.63
C ASP A 7 7.17 -27.39 11.91
N VAL A 8 6.29 -28.29 11.45
CA VAL A 8 5.08 -27.94 10.68
C VAL A 8 3.87 -28.62 11.30
N GLY A 9 2.89 -27.82 11.69
CA GLY A 9 1.63 -28.29 12.31
C GLY A 9 0.56 -28.70 11.28
N ALA A 10 -0.66 -28.93 11.79
CA ALA A 10 -1.82 -29.25 10.97
C ALA A 10 -2.30 -28.03 10.16
N ILE A 11 -2.90 -28.31 9.01
CA ILE A 11 -3.69 -27.33 8.23
C ILE A 11 -4.95 -26.97 9.02
N VAL A 12 -5.41 -25.73 8.91
CA VAL A 12 -6.49 -25.16 9.72
C VAL A 12 -7.79 -25.95 9.64
N ASP A 13 -8.15 -26.48 8.47
CA ASP A 13 -9.35 -27.28 8.28
C ASP A 13 -9.27 -28.19 7.02
N PRO A 14 -10.20 -29.15 6.87
CA PRO A 14 -10.22 -30.06 5.72
C PRO A 14 -10.48 -29.36 4.38
N ILE A 15 -11.20 -28.24 4.36
CA ILE A 15 -11.51 -27.51 3.12
C ILE A 15 -10.22 -26.88 2.59
N GLN A 16 -9.42 -26.27 3.48
CA GLN A 16 -8.13 -25.70 3.11
C GLN A 16 -7.15 -26.79 2.63
N LEU A 17 -7.10 -27.94 3.32
CA LEU A 17 -6.29 -29.07 2.88
C LEU A 17 -6.68 -29.55 1.48
N LEU A 18 -7.98 -29.60 1.18
CA LEU A 18 -8.47 -29.97 -0.15
C LEU A 18 -8.07 -28.95 -1.22
N GLN A 19 -8.10 -27.66 -0.90
CA GLN A 19 -7.66 -26.59 -1.79
C GLN A 19 -6.16 -26.69 -2.11
N ILE A 20 -5.32 -26.91 -1.10
CA ILE A 20 -3.88 -27.13 -1.29
C ILE A 20 -3.64 -28.32 -2.23
N LYS A 21 -4.27 -29.47 -1.94
CA LYS A 21 -4.16 -30.67 -2.76
C LYS A 21 -4.59 -30.41 -4.20
N LYS A 22 -5.70 -29.70 -4.41
CA LYS A 22 -6.23 -29.37 -5.73
C LYS A 22 -5.29 -28.46 -6.52
N LEU A 23 -4.76 -27.39 -5.89
CA LEU A 23 -3.85 -26.46 -6.53
C LEU A 23 -2.54 -27.14 -6.94
N VAL A 24 -1.95 -27.93 -6.04
CA VAL A 24 -0.68 -28.62 -6.34
C VAL A 24 -0.89 -29.73 -7.37
N ALA A 25 -2.00 -30.50 -7.29
CA ALA A 25 -2.29 -31.55 -8.26
C ALA A 25 -2.64 -31.01 -9.67
N ALA A 26 -3.13 -29.79 -9.77
CA ALA A 26 -3.41 -29.13 -11.05
C ALA A 26 -2.15 -28.53 -11.71
N ASN A 27 -1.02 -28.54 -11.02
CA ASN A 27 0.23 -28.02 -11.54
C ASN A 27 0.91 -29.06 -12.45
N ASP A 28 1.19 -28.66 -13.67
CA ASP A 28 1.90 -29.45 -14.69
C ASP A 28 3.28 -28.89 -15.03
N ALA A 29 3.71 -27.83 -14.33
CA ALA A 29 4.96 -27.13 -14.56
C ALA A 29 5.97 -27.42 -13.45
N GLY A 30 7.25 -27.37 -13.80
CA GLY A 30 8.36 -27.52 -12.87
C GLY A 30 8.50 -28.92 -12.27
N GLU A 31 9.31 -29.02 -11.23
CA GLU A 31 9.58 -30.27 -10.51
C GLU A 31 9.09 -30.16 -9.08
N THR A 32 8.32 -31.15 -8.63
CA THR A 32 7.73 -31.20 -7.29
C THR A 32 8.48 -32.18 -6.40
N TYR A 33 8.93 -31.69 -5.25
CA TYR A 33 9.63 -32.45 -4.22
C TYR A 33 8.82 -32.44 -2.93
N HIS A 34 8.41 -33.61 -2.46
CA HIS A 34 7.77 -33.76 -1.15
C HIS A 34 8.80 -34.21 -0.11
N ALA A 35 8.68 -33.70 1.11
CA ALA A 35 9.47 -34.22 2.21
C ALA A 35 9.20 -35.73 2.39
N ASN A 36 10.26 -36.51 2.56
CA ASN A 36 10.18 -37.95 2.76
C ASN A 36 9.81 -38.26 4.22
N ILE A 37 8.54 -38.06 4.56
CA ILE A 37 7.98 -38.24 5.90
C ILE A 37 6.69 -39.05 5.81
N THR A 38 6.35 -39.77 6.88
CA THR A 38 5.01 -40.33 7.04
C THR A 38 4.07 -39.24 7.49
N VAL A 39 3.12 -38.86 6.64
CA VAL A 39 2.11 -37.85 6.95
C VAL A 39 1.08 -38.48 7.89
N PRO A 40 0.82 -37.89 9.08
CA PRO A 40 -0.20 -38.39 9.98
C PRO A 40 -1.61 -38.31 9.39
N ASP A 41 -2.53 -39.14 9.91
CA ASP A 41 -3.95 -39.03 9.59
C ASP A 41 -4.52 -37.67 10.02
N GLY A 42 -5.44 -37.13 9.22
CA GLY A 42 -6.09 -35.85 9.51
C GLY A 42 -5.70 -34.72 8.54
N CYS A 43 -5.71 -33.47 9.04
CA CYS A 43 -5.47 -32.29 8.23
C CYS A 43 -3.98 -31.95 8.12
N TYR A 44 -3.20 -32.86 7.53
CA TYR A 44 -1.77 -32.65 7.32
C TYR A 44 -1.41 -32.67 5.84
N TYR A 45 -0.44 -31.87 5.48
CA TYR A 45 0.15 -31.83 4.15
C TYR A 45 1.67 -31.87 4.26
N PRO A 46 2.39 -32.67 3.48
CA PRO A 46 3.83 -32.77 3.58
C PRO A 46 4.48 -31.46 3.11
N PRO A 47 5.54 -30.96 3.77
CA PRO A 47 6.35 -29.89 3.23
C PRO A 47 6.75 -30.18 1.80
N THR A 48 6.46 -29.25 0.91
CA THR A 48 6.61 -29.44 -0.54
C THR A 48 7.37 -28.27 -1.14
N LEU A 49 8.37 -28.58 -1.96
CA LEU A 49 9.09 -27.60 -2.79
C LEU A 49 8.77 -27.85 -4.26
N ILE A 50 8.42 -26.78 -4.97
CA ILE A 50 8.21 -26.84 -6.43
C ILE A 50 9.18 -25.86 -7.08
N THR A 51 10.02 -26.34 -7.99
CA THR A 51 11.09 -25.58 -8.64
C THR A 51 10.86 -25.46 -10.13
N GLY A 52 11.57 -24.52 -10.77
CA GLY A 52 11.54 -24.35 -12.23
C GLY A 52 10.27 -23.72 -12.78
N LEU A 53 9.45 -23.09 -11.91
CA LEU A 53 8.26 -22.38 -12.33
C LEU A 53 8.59 -21.09 -13.06
N GLN A 54 7.71 -20.72 -13.99
CA GLN A 54 7.73 -19.42 -14.64
C GLN A 54 6.90 -18.41 -13.84
N PRO A 55 7.22 -17.10 -13.90
CA PRO A 55 6.46 -16.08 -13.18
C PRO A 55 4.96 -16.01 -13.49
N SER A 56 4.54 -16.56 -14.65
CA SER A 56 3.13 -16.63 -15.08
C SER A 56 2.38 -17.86 -14.59
N ASP A 57 3.07 -18.85 -14.02
CA ASP A 57 2.43 -20.09 -13.59
C ASP A 57 1.48 -19.84 -12.41
N THR A 58 0.39 -20.59 -12.36
CA THR A 58 -0.67 -20.40 -11.37
C THR A 58 -0.14 -20.43 -9.94
N LEU A 59 0.76 -21.36 -9.63
CA LEU A 59 1.34 -21.48 -8.29
C LEU A 59 2.27 -20.32 -7.89
N MET A 60 2.75 -19.54 -8.86
CA MET A 60 3.51 -18.29 -8.60
C MET A 60 2.59 -17.10 -8.36
N GLN A 61 1.31 -17.17 -8.73
CA GLN A 61 0.35 -16.08 -8.69
C GLN A 61 -0.73 -16.26 -7.63
N GLU A 62 -1.04 -17.51 -7.21
CA GLU A 62 -2.08 -17.80 -6.25
C GLU A 62 -1.49 -18.11 -4.86
N GLU A 63 -2.20 -17.68 -3.82
CA GLU A 63 -1.86 -17.99 -2.44
C GLU A 63 -2.28 -19.43 -2.12
N ILE A 64 -1.32 -20.32 -1.95
CA ILE A 64 -1.59 -21.75 -1.67
C ILE A 64 -2.08 -21.95 -0.23
N PHE A 65 -1.61 -21.11 0.68
CA PHE A 65 -1.93 -21.12 2.11
C PHE A 65 -1.69 -22.49 2.80
N GLY A 66 -0.49 -23.03 2.56
CA GLY A 66 -0.03 -24.31 3.10
C GLY A 66 1.48 -24.45 3.06
N PRO A 67 2.04 -25.58 3.51
CA PRO A 67 3.49 -25.83 3.56
C PRO A 67 4.05 -26.16 2.17
N VAL A 68 3.81 -25.29 1.21
CA VAL A 68 4.28 -25.40 -0.17
C VAL A 68 5.10 -24.17 -0.51
N LEU A 69 6.36 -24.38 -0.84
CA LEU A 69 7.28 -23.35 -1.31
C LEU A 69 7.44 -23.49 -2.82
N VAL A 70 7.24 -22.40 -3.54
CA VAL A 70 7.51 -22.33 -4.98
C VAL A 70 8.79 -21.52 -5.22
N SER A 71 9.56 -21.87 -6.24
CA SER A 71 10.80 -21.17 -6.54
C SER A 71 10.99 -20.95 -8.04
N THR A 72 11.58 -19.82 -8.36
CA THR A 72 12.08 -19.49 -9.68
C THR A 72 13.44 -18.84 -9.56
N THR A 73 14.18 -18.74 -10.65
CA THR A 73 15.49 -18.10 -10.68
C THR A 73 15.42 -16.74 -11.34
N PHE A 74 16.38 -15.88 -11.00
CA PHE A 74 16.59 -14.58 -11.63
C PHE A 74 18.07 -14.38 -11.96
N ARG A 75 18.37 -13.50 -12.90
CA ARG A 75 19.74 -13.24 -13.37
C ARG A 75 20.31 -11.92 -12.86
N THR A 76 19.45 -10.96 -12.59
CA THR A 76 19.85 -9.63 -12.16
C THR A 76 19.00 -9.15 -10.97
N PRO A 77 19.52 -8.23 -10.14
CA PRO A 77 18.75 -7.61 -9.06
C PRO A 77 17.45 -6.94 -9.55
N SER A 78 17.47 -6.33 -10.72
CA SER A 78 16.28 -5.70 -11.31
C SER A 78 15.22 -6.75 -11.66
N GLU A 79 15.61 -7.86 -12.25
CA GLU A 79 14.72 -8.99 -12.53
C GLU A 79 14.14 -9.58 -11.25
N ALA A 80 14.94 -9.72 -10.20
CA ALA A 80 14.47 -10.18 -8.88
C ALA A 80 13.35 -9.27 -8.34
N ILE A 81 13.52 -7.95 -8.43
CA ILE A 81 12.50 -6.98 -8.02
C ILE A 81 11.23 -7.11 -8.87
N GLU A 82 11.37 -7.25 -10.19
CA GLU A 82 10.23 -7.40 -11.10
C GLU A 82 9.45 -8.68 -10.79
N VAL A 83 10.13 -9.82 -10.66
CA VAL A 83 9.52 -11.11 -10.32
C VAL A 83 8.85 -11.06 -8.95
N ALA A 84 9.52 -10.55 -7.92
CA ALA A 84 8.98 -10.44 -6.57
C ALA A 84 7.74 -9.53 -6.51
N ASN A 85 7.67 -8.50 -7.34
CA ASN A 85 6.54 -7.57 -7.41
C ASN A 85 5.43 -8.02 -8.37
N ASN A 86 5.66 -9.07 -9.18
CA ASN A 86 4.71 -9.60 -10.15
C ASN A 86 3.66 -10.50 -9.49
N THR A 87 2.94 -9.97 -8.52
CA THR A 87 1.86 -10.64 -7.83
C THR A 87 0.82 -9.61 -7.39
N ARG A 88 -0.41 -10.05 -7.19
CA ARG A 88 -1.48 -9.23 -6.61
C ARG A 88 -1.37 -9.07 -5.09
N TYR A 89 -0.51 -9.83 -4.44
CA TYR A 89 -0.28 -9.79 -2.99
C TYR A 89 0.91 -8.90 -2.62
N GLY A 90 1.08 -8.66 -1.33
CA GLY A 90 2.17 -7.86 -0.81
C GLY A 90 2.20 -7.85 0.72
N LEU A 91 2.19 -9.04 1.36
CA LEU A 91 2.22 -9.10 2.82
C LEU A 91 3.61 -8.80 3.36
N ALA A 92 4.57 -9.64 3.00
CA ALA A 92 5.93 -9.54 3.52
C ALA A 92 6.95 -10.03 2.48
N ALA A 93 8.17 -9.56 2.60
CA ALA A 93 9.30 -10.02 1.81
C ALA A 93 10.55 -10.18 2.68
N THR A 94 11.42 -11.08 2.28
CA THR A 94 12.74 -11.26 2.90
C THR A 94 13.82 -11.15 1.84
N LEU A 95 14.85 -10.40 2.13
CA LEU A 95 16.02 -10.21 1.29
C LEU A 95 17.27 -10.72 2.02
N TRP A 96 18.00 -11.64 1.41
CA TRP A 96 19.25 -12.17 1.93
C TRP A 96 20.41 -11.74 1.05
N THR A 97 21.34 -10.99 1.60
CA THR A 97 22.56 -10.54 0.89
C THR A 97 23.64 -10.09 1.88
N GLU A 98 24.89 -10.32 1.54
CA GLU A 98 26.04 -9.76 2.27
C GLU A 98 26.38 -8.32 1.82
N ASN A 99 25.86 -7.89 0.67
CA ASN A 99 26.10 -6.57 0.12
C ASN A 99 25.08 -5.56 0.66
N ILE A 100 25.50 -4.74 1.62
CA ILE A 100 24.64 -3.73 2.25
C ILE A 100 24.08 -2.70 1.24
N ASN A 101 24.83 -2.31 0.23
CA ASN A 101 24.36 -1.37 -0.79
C ASN A 101 23.22 -1.98 -1.59
N LEU A 102 23.36 -3.26 -1.94
CA LEU A 102 22.30 -3.99 -2.63
C LEU A 102 21.04 -4.14 -1.76
N ALA A 103 21.21 -4.41 -0.46
CA ALA A 103 20.12 -4.47 0.49
C ALA A 103 19.33 -3.15 0.54
N LEU A 104 20.05 -2.03 0.71
CA LEU A 104 19.45 -0.69 0.76
C LEU A 104 18.84 -0.24 -0.57
N GLU A 105 19.34 -0.75 -1.68
CA GLU A 105 18.78 -0.47 -3.00
C GLU A 105 17.49 -1.25 -3.28
N ILE A 106 17.46 -2.56 -2.93
CA ILE A 106 16.35 -3.47 -3.29
C ILE A 106 15.18 -3.33 -2.31
N ALA A 107 15.45 -3.32 -1.00
CA ALA A 107 14.39 -3.37 0.02
C ALA A 107 13.28 -2.31 -0.21
N PRO A 108 13.57 -1.02 -0.50
CA PRO A 108 12.53 -0.03 -0.74
C PRO A 108 11.79 -0.18 -2.08
N LYS A 109 12.27 -1.05 -2.97
CA LYS A 109 11.65 -1.32 -4.27
C LYS A 109 10.70 -2.53 -4.22
N LEU A 110 10.75 -3.33 -3.17
CA LEU A 110 9.82 -4.45 -2.97
C LEU A 110 8.47 -3.91 -2.52
N VAL A 111 7.40 -4.37 -3.17
CA VAL A 111 6.02 -3.98 -2.83
C VAL A 111 5.46 -4.96 -1.82
N ALA A 112 5.86 -4.79 -0.57
CA ALA A 112 5.41 -5.57 0.57
C ALA A 112 5.20 -4.65 1.77
N GLY A 113 4.29 -5.02 2.66
CA GLY A 113 4.02 -4.25 3.87
C GLY A 113 5.19 -4.26 4.85
N VAL A 114 5.94 -5.35 4.89
CA VAL A 114 7.19 -5.50 5.66
C VAL A 114 8.27 -6.14 4.81
N VAL A 115 9.48 -5.63 4.91
CA VAL A 115 10.66 -6.22 4.27
C VAL A 115 11.73 -6.46 5.33
N TRP A 116 12.11 -7.73 5.51
CA TRP A 116 13.25 -8.10 6.36
C TRP A 116 14.52 -8.22 5.53
N VAL A 117 15.64 -7.83 6.12
CA VAL A 117 16.95 -7.99 5.50
C VAL A 117 17.79 -8.91 6.37
N ASN A 118 18.27 -10.00 5.81
CA ASN A 118 19.04 -11.07 6.48
C ASN A 118 18.35 -11.61 7.75
N ALA A 119 17.03 -11.59 7.74
CA ALA A 119 16.16 -12.07 8.81
C ALA A 119 14.80 -12.42 8.21
N THR A 120 13.99 -13.18 8.95
CA THR A 120 12.60 -13.46 8.60
C THR A 120 11.77 -13.64 9.85
N ASN A 121 10.48 -13.29 9.78
CA ASN A 121 9.51 -13.46 10.88
C ASN A 121 9.96 -12.87 12.23
N LEU A 122 10.74 -11.80 12.20
CA LEU A 122 11.07 -11.02 13.39
C LEU A 122 10.01 -9.94 13.58
N PHE A 123 9.25 -10.07 14.65
CA PHE A 123 8.19 -9.14 15.00
C PHE A 123 8.61 -8.27 16.18
N ASP A 124 8.33 -6.98 16.08
CA ASP A 124 8.49 -6.00 17.14
C ASP A 124 7.14 -5.32 17.38
N ALA A 125 6.71 -5.28 18.65
CA ALA A 125 5.44 -4.64 19.00
C ALA A 125 5.38 -3.14 18.66
N ALA A 126 6.52 -2.48 18.53
CA ALA A 126 6.62 -1.09 18.13
C ALA A 126 6.56 -0.87 16.60
N ALA A 127 6.70 -1.92 15.82
CA ALA A 127 6.66 -1.87 14.37
C ALA A 127 5.34 -2.43 13.83
N GLY A 128 4.66 -1.69 12.98
CA GLY A 128 3.42 -2.14 12.35
C GLY A 128 3.69 -3.25 11.32
N PHE A 129 2.99 -4.37 11.47
CA PHE A 129 2.97 -5.48 10.50
C PHE A 129 1.64 -5.53 9.76
N GLY A 130 1.67 -5.72 8.46
CA GLY A 130 0.46 -5.87 7.65
C GLY A 130 0.76 -5.78 6.16
N GLY A 131 -0.25 -6.06 5.35
CA GLY A 131 -0.13 -6.19 3.90
C GLY A 131 -0.28 -4.89 3.11
N LEU A 132 0.01 -5.04 1.83
CA LEU A 132 -0.34 -4.13 0.75
C LEU A 132 -1.16 -4.91 -0.29
N ARG A 133 -1.78 -4.23 -1.23
CA ARG A 133 -2.57 -4.83 -2.31
C ARG A 133 -3.66 -5.76 -1.76
N GLU A 134 -3.85 -6.95 -2.34
CA GLU A 134 -4.86 -7.92 -1.91
C GLU A 134 -4.52 -8.67 -0.61
N SER A 135 -3.30 -8.50 -0.08
CA SER A 135 -2.96 -8.97 1.28
C SER A 135 -3.61 -8.15 2.39
N GLY A 136 -4.30 -7.05 2.06
CA GLY A 136 -5.10 -6.26 2.99
C GLY A 136 -4.41 -4.97 3.45
N PHE A 137 -5.13 -4.20 4.27
CA PHE A 137 -4.74 -2.85 4.69
C PHE A 137 -4.52 -2.71 6.20
N GLY A 138 -4.99 -3.67 7.00
CA GLY A 138 -4.84 -3.64 8.44
C GLY A 138 -3.37 -3.65 8.89
N ARG A 139 -3.13 -3.19 10.10
CA ARG A 139 -1.83 -3.29 10.75
C ARG A 139 -1.98 -3.89 12.12
N GLU A 140 -1.04 -4.76 12.47
CA GLU A 140 -0.85 -5.31 13.81
C GLU A 140 0.41 -4.70 14.40
N GLY A 141 0.42 -4.38 15.70
CA GLY A 141 1.55 -3.69 16.32
C GLY A 141 1.72 -2.25 15.83
N GLY A 142 2.73 -1.58 16.36
CA GLY A 142 3.01 -0.19 16.06
C GLY A 142 1.90 0.78 16.44
N TRP A 143 2.11 2.03 16.10
CA TRP A 143 1.10 3.07 16.28
C TRP A 143 -0.14 2.85 15.40
N GLU A 144 0.07 2.38 14.19
CA GLU A 144 -0.98 2.12 13.20
C GLU A 144 -1.93 1.02 13.67
N GLY A 145 -1.40 -0.04 14.26
CA GLY A 145 -2.20 -1.12 14.85
C GLY A 145 -3.02 -0.64 16.04
N LEU A 146 -2.44 0.22 16.89
CA LEU A 146 -3.13 0.79 18.04
C LEU A 146 -4.29 1.69 17.62
N GLN A 147 -4.14 2.45 16.53
CA GLN A 147 -5.19 3.37 16.04
C GLN A 147 -6.52 2.67 15.74
N ALA A 148 -6.48 1.41 15.29
CA ALA A 148 -7.70 0.64 14.99
C ALA A 148 -8.57 0.39 16.23
N TYR A 149 -7.99 0.44 17.42
CA TYR A 149 -8.66 0.19 18.71
C TYR A 149 -8.94 1.48 19.50
N THR A 150 -8.57 2.65 18.96
CA THR A 150 -8.73 3.92 19.64
C THR A 150 -9.71 4.82 18.90
N LYS A 151 -10.35 5.70 19.64
CA LYS A 151 -11.14 6.81 19.06
C LYS A 151 -10.35 8.08 19.23
N THR A 152 -10.14 8.80 18.13
CA THR A 152 -9.54 10.13 18.20
C THR A 152 -10.49 11.04 18.98
N THR A 153 -10.10 11.42 20.18
CA THR A 153 -10.77 12.45 20.98
C THR A 153 -10.32 13.85 20.55
N ASN A 154 -10.23 14.10 19.24
CA ASN A 154 -10.19 15.48 18.82
C ASN A 154 -11.51 16.08 19.30
N PRO A 155 -11.50 17.10 20.19
CA PRO A 155 -12.69 17.88 20.40
C PRO A 155 -13.08 18.32 19.00
N SER A 156 -14.17 17.79 18.48
CA SER A 156 -14.79 18.41 17.33
C SER A 156 -15.01 19.85 17.76
N VAL A 157 -14.19 20.75 17.25
CA VAL A 157 -14.59 22.16 17.25
C VAL A 157 -15.94 22.07 16.58
N PRO A 158 -17.06 22.30 17.32
CA PRO A 158 -18.35 22.17 16.71
C PRO A 158 -18.29 23.10 15.51
N ALA A 159 -18.42 22.53 14.31
CA ALA A 159 -18.60 23.34 13.13
C ALA A 159 -19.80 24.20 13.49
N LYS A 160 -19.56 25.44 13.91
CA LYS A 160 -20.63 26.41 14.09
C LYS A 160 -21.40 26.30 12.79
N ALA A 161 -22.64 25.81 12.86
CA ALA A 161 -23.48 25.75 11.70
C ALA A 161 -23.43 27.15 11.09
N VAL A 162 -22.69 27.28 10.00
CA VAL A 162 -22.61 28.55 9.28
C VAL A 162 -24.03 28.71 8.74
N ALA A 163 -24.78 29.61 9.36
CA ALA A 163 -26.12 29.92 8.91
C ALA A 163 -26.03 30.18 7.41
N ALA A 164 -26.85 29.49 6.63
CA ALA A 164 -26.87 29.62 5.18
C ALA A 164 -26.99 31.13 4.85
N PHE A 165 -25.90 31.70 4.34
CA PHE A 165 -25.87 33.11 3.99
C PHE A 165 -26.78 33.31 2.79
N LYS A 166 -27.90 34.00 2.99
CA LYS A 166 -28.77 34.50 1.93
C LYS A 166 -28.14 35.81 1.40
N GLY A 167 -26.99 35.70 0.78
CA GLY A 167 -26.33 36.86 0.15
C GLY A 167 -26.93 37.13 -1.23
N THR A 168 -27.01 38.41 -1.55
CA THR A 168 -27.23 38.87 -2.93
C THR A 168 -26.09 38.35 -3.79
N SER A 169 -26.42 37.91 -5.01
CA SER A 169 -25.44 37.50 -6.00
C SER A 169 -24.30 38.51 -6.08
N ALA A 170 -23.07 38.09 -5.78
CA ALA A 170 -21.89 38.87 -6.06
C ALA A 170 -21.95 39.28 -7.53
N GLY A 171 -21.80 40.59 -7.82
CA GLY A 171 -21.77 41.08 -9.18
C GLY A 171 -20.77 40.24 -10.03
N SER A 172 -21.10 39.97 -11.26
CA SER A 172 -20.24 39.24 -12.17
C SER A 172 -18.89 39.98 -12.29
N ASP A 173 -17.87 39.45 -11.60
CA ASP A 173 -16.50 39.90 -11.84
C ASP A 173 -16.17 39.54 -13.30
N PRO A 174 -15.81 40.50 -14.16
CA PRO A 174 -15.50 40.22 -15.56
C PRO A 174 -14.28 39.31 -15.74
N VAL A 175 -13.52 39.09 -14.66
CA VAL A 175 -12.33 38.23 -14.63
C VAL A 175 -12.64 36.98 -13.81
N ASP A 176 -12.57 35.80 -14.45
CA ASP A 176 -12.67 34.50 -13.77
C ASP A 176 -11.46 34.30 -12.84
N ARG A 177 -11.65 34.56 -11.55
CA ARG A 177 -10.65 34.36 -10.48
C ARG A 177 -10.87 33.05 -9.72
N THR A 178 -11.72 32.15 -10.23
CA THR A 178 -11.92 30.85 -9.60
C THR A 178 -10.61 30.10 -9.48
N ALA A 179 -10.27 29.73 -8.25
CA ALA A 179 -9.13 28.86 -8.00
C ALA A 179 -9.29 27.56 -8.81
N LYS A 180 -8.21 27.01 -9.31
CA LYS A 180 -8.22 25.77 -10.09
C LYS A 180 -7.81 24.62 -9.19
N LEU A 181 -8.18 23.39 -9.58
CA LEU A 181 -7.59 22.18 -9.04
C LEU A 181 -6.10 22.14 -9.38
N TYR A 182 -5.32 21.44 -8.56
CA TYR A 182 -3.90 21.22 -8.83
C TYR A 182 -3.65 19.71 -8.98
N ILE A 183 -3.47 19.26 -10.20
CA ILE A 183 -3.36 17.85 -10.55
C ILE A 183 -2.15 17.64 -11.47
N GLY A 184 -1.30 16.67 -11.11
CA GLY A 184 -0.15 16.34 -11.93
C GLY A 184 0.87 17.48 -12.10
N GLY A 185 1.05 18.30 -11.07
CA GLY A 185 2.01 19.42 -11.07
C GLY A 185 1.54 20.67 -11.81
N LYS A 186 0.28 20.75 -12.19
CA LYS A 186 -0.28 21.92 -12.93
C LYS A 186 -1.71 22.24 -12.53
N GLN A 187 -2.11 23.47 -12.79
CA GLN A 187 -3.48 23.91 -12.60
C GLN A 187 -4.40 23.23 -13.62
N ALA A 188 -5.54 22.70 -13.16
CA ALA A 188 -6.56 22.08 -13.98
C ALA A 188 -7.94 22.65 -13.64
N ARG A 189 -8.77 22.93 -14.66
CA ARG A 189 -10.19 23.23 -14.42
C ARG A 189 -10.91 21.94 -14.03
N PRO A 190 -11.93 22.01 -13.14
CA PRO A 190 -12.76 20.85 -12.86
C PRO A 190 -13.46 20.38 -14.13
N ASP A 191 -13.58 19.07 -14.31
CA ASP A 191 -14.18 18.45 -15.50
C ASP A 191 -15.63 18.93 -15.75
N GLY A 192 -16.39 19.13 -14.67
CA GLY A 192 -17.77 19.64 -14.77
C GLY A 192 -17.86 21.14 -15.00
N GLY A 193 -16.78 21.91 -14.89
CA GLY A 193 -16.78 23.36 -15.01
C GLY A 193 -17.48 24.10 -13.86
N TYR A 194 -17.93 23.40 -12.81
CA TYR A 194 -18.67 24.01 -11.69
C TYR A 194 -17.73 24.62 -10.65
N SER A 195 -18.23 25.69 -10.03
CA SER A 195 -17.59 26.36 -8.90
C SER A 195 -18.62 26.69 -7.82
N GLN A 196 -18.13 26.87 -6.59
CA GLN A 196 -18.91 27.26 -5.44
C GLN A 196 -18.38 28.58 -4.87
N ALA A 197 -19.28 29.50 -4.55
CA ALA A 197 -18.94 30.73 -3.87
C ALA A 197 -18.62 30.44 -2.39
N ILE A 198 -17.55 31.02 -1.88
CA ILE A 198 -17.13 30.93 -0.47
C ILE A 198 -17.30 32.29 0.18
N TYR A 199 -17.86 32.26 1.39
CA TYR A 199 -18.10 33.45 2.21
C TYR A 199 -17.43 33.32 3.58
N ALA A 200 -16.93 34.44 4.10
CA ALA A 200 -16.49 34.52 5.48
C ALA A 200 -17.68 34.33 6.45
N PRO A 201 -17.43 34.03 7.75
CA PRO A 201 -18.48 33.86 8.75
C PRO A 201 -19.44 35.05 8.89
N LYS A 202 -18.97 36.27 8.58
CA LYS A 202 -19.79 37.49 8.58
C LYS A 202 -20.49 37.79 7.25
N GLY A 203 -20.43 36.88 6.29
CA GLY A 203 -21.10 37.00 5.02
C GLY A 203 -20.34 37.73 3.92
N GLN A 204 -19.11 38.14 4.15
CA GLN A 204 -18.27 38.75 3.13
C GLN A 204 -17.91 37.70 2.08
N PHE A 205 -18.11 37.98 0.81
CA PHE A 205 -17.66 37.14 -0.29
C PHE A 205 -16.14 37.07 -0.36
N LEU A 206 -15.58 35.88 -0.38
CA LEU A 206 -14.13 35.62 -0.42
C LEU A 206 -13.62 35.21 -1.80
N GLY A 207 -14.46 34.51 -2.57
CA GLY A 207 -14.08 34.01 -3.88
C GLY A 207 -14.85 32.77 -4.30
N HIS A 208 -14.43 32.15 -5.39
CA HIS A 208 -14.97 30.89 -5.87
C HIS A 208 -13.92 29.78 -5.74
N VAL A 209 -14.39 28.57 -5.41
CA VAL A 209 -13.58 27.35 -5.42
C VAL A 209 -14.16 26.36 -6.43
N PRO A 210 -13.32 25.52 -7.06
CA PRO A 210 -13.80 24.54 -8.01
C PRO A 210 -14.55 23.40 -7.31
N ILE A 211 -15.57 22.86 -7.97
CA ILE A 211 -16.26 21.64 -7.52
C ILE A 211 -15.71 20.48 -8.34
N ALA A 212 -14.88 19.65 -7.73
CA ALA A 212 -14.34 18.44 -8.34
C ALA A 212 -15.42 17.36 -8.45
N ASN A 213 -15.34 16.53 -9.48
CA ASN A 213 -16.18 15.37 -9.67
C ASN A 213 -15.35 14.06 -9.62
N ARG A 214 -16.00 12.92 -9.84
CA ARG A 214 -15.37 11.60 -9.84
C ARG A 214 -14.21 11.48 -10.85
N LYS A 215 -14.32 12.14 -12.00
CA LYS A 215 -13.27 12.12 -13.04
C LYS A 215 -12.03 12.89 -12.59
N ASP A 216 -12.23 14.03 -11.93
CA ASP A 216 -11.11 14.82 -11.38
C ASP A 216 -10.35 14.03 -10.32
N VAL A 217 -11.06 13.33 -9.42
CA VAL A 217 -10.45 12.45 -8.41
C VAL A 217 -9.68 11.32 -9.10
N ARG A 218 -10.25 10.65 -10.09
CA ARG A 218 -9.55 9.63 -10.87
C ARG A 218 -8.28 10.17 -11.52
N ASN A 219 -8.34 11.35 -12.13
CA ASN A 219 -7.19 11.98 -12.77
C ASN A 219 -6.09 12.32 -11.75
N ALA A 220 -6.47 12.75 -10.54
CA ALA A 220 -5.51 13.01 -9.46
C ALA A 220 -4.81 11.73 -8.99
N VAL A 221 -5.54 10.64 -8.82
CA VAL A 221 -4.97 9.32 -8.46
C VAL A 221 -4.05 8.80 -9.56
N GLN A 222 -4.45 8.91 -10.83
CA GLN A 222 -3.58 8.52 -11.96
C GLN A 222 -2.30 9.36 -12.01
N ALA A 223 -2.38 10.66 -11.78
CA ALA A 223 -1.22 11.53 -11.72
C ALA A 223 -0.25 11.15 -10.60
N GLN A 224 -0.78 10.71 -9.45
CA GLN A 224 0.03 10.21 -8.34
C GLN A 224 0.82 8.95 -8.73
N THR A 225 0.18 7.99 -9.41
CA THR A 225 0.85 6.74 -9.81
C THR A 225 1.97 6.96 -10.83
N LEU A 226 1.86 8.00 -11.65
CA LEU A 226 2.87 8.40 -12.63
C LEU A 226 3.98 9.29 -12.04
N CYS A 227 3.82 9.73 -10.80
CA CYS A 227 4.75 10.65 -10.15
C CYS A 227 6.09 9.99 -9.82
N ALA A 228 7.19 10.68 -10.13
CA ALA A 228 8.54 10.24 -9.79
C ALA A 228 8.86 10.35 -8.28
N TRP A 229 7.97 10.88 -7.46
CA TRP A 229 8.18 11.10 -6.03
C TRP A 229 8.59 9.83 -5.27
N GLY A 230 7.89 8.72 -5.49
CA GLY A 230 8.20 7.44 -4.88
C GLY A 230 9.55 6.85 -5.32
N LYS A 231 10.05 7.25 -6.49
CA LYS A 231 11.35 6.83 -7.05
C LYS A 231 12.50 7.72 -6.63
N SER A 232 12.22 8.89 -6.05
CA SER A 232 13.26 9.83 -5.57
C SER A 232 13.87 9.33 -4.25
N SER A 233 15.11 9.74 -3.96
CA SER A 233 15.77 9.39 -2.71
C SER A 233 15.06 10.01 -1.50
N GLY A 234 15.15 9.37 -0.32
CA GLY A 234 14.63 9.92 0.92
C GLY A 234 15.22 11.30 1.26
N HIS A 235 16.50 11.50 0.95
CA HIS A 235 17.17 12.79 1.12
C HIS A 235 16.54 13.89 0.27
N LEU A 236 16.31 13.64 -1.01
CA LEU A 236 15.67 14.61 -1.91
C LEU A 236 14.25 14.95 -1.45
N ARG A 237 13.47 13.94 -1.04
CA ARG A 237 12.12 14.17 -0.49
C ARG A 237 12.15 15.02 0.77
N ALA A 238 13.06 14.74 1.68
CA ALA A 238 13.23 15.54 2.91
C ALA A 238 13.61 16.99 2.60
N GLN A 239 14.52 17.20 1.66
CA GLN A 239 14.94 18.55 1.23
C GLN A 239 13.77 19.35 0.63
N ILE A 240 12.97 18.72 -0.24
CA ILE A 240 11.79 19.38 -0.83
C ILE A 240 10.76 19.73 0.26
N LEU A 241 10.47 18.82 1.19
CA LEU A 241 9.55 19.08 2.29
C LEU A 241 10.06 20.19 3.22
N TYR A 242 11.37 20.25 3.45
CA TYR A 242 11.97 21.32 4.22
C TYR A 242 11.73 22.69 3.55
N TYR A 243 11.98 22.82 2.25
CA TYR A 243 11.69 24.06 1.52
C TYR A 243 10.20 24.42 1.52
N VAL A 244 9.30 23.45 1.46
CA VAL A 244 7.86 23.70 1.60
C VAL A 244 7.56 24.29 3.00
N ALA A 245 8.13 23.70 4.05
CA ALA A 245 7.95 24.18 5.42
C ALA A 245 8.49 25.60 5.63
N GLU A 246 9.68 25.91 5.08
CA GLU A 246 10.26 27.27 5.12
C GLU A 246 9.35 28.29 4.41
N ASN A 247 8.88 27.97 3.21
CA ASN A 247 7.97 28.85 2.46
C ASN A 247 6.65 29.07 3.19
N LEU A 248 6.07 28.04 3.81
CA LEU A 248 4.87 28.20 4.64
C LEU A 248 5.13 29.09 5.84
N SER A 249 6.26 28.90 6.52
CA SER A 249 6.65 29.73 7.67
C SER A 249 6.87 31.19 7.29
N ALA A 250 7.54 31.44 6.17
CA ALA A 250 7.79 32.78 5.66
C ALA A 250 6.50 33.52 5.23
N ARG A 251 5.49 32.75 4.82
CA ARG A 251 4.19 33.30 4.36
C ARG A 251 3.06 33.07 5.36
N ARG A 252 3.38 32.83 6.62
CA ARG A 252 2.40 32.53 7.68
C ARG A 252 1.23 33.52 7.71
N GLU A 253 1.51 34.79 7.49
CA GLU A 253 0.50 35.87 7.53
C GLU A 253 -0.41 35.90 6.29
N SER A 254 -0.07 35.15 5.25
CA SER A 254 -0.86 35.02 4.02
C SER A 254 -1.92 33.93 4.10
N PHE A 255 -1.89 33.11 5.14
CA PHE A 255 -2.82 32.01 5.41
C PHE A 255 -3.61 32.30 6.70
#